data_1b14d130f417e1b7968b75d1a902ecd0
#
_entry.id   1b14d130f417e1b7968b75d1a902ecd0
#
_cell.length_a   1.000
_cell.length_b   1.000
_cell.length_c   1.000
_cell.angle_alpha   90.00
_cell.angle_beta   90.00
_cell.angle_gamma   90.00
#
_symmetry.space_group_name_H-M   'P 1'
#
loop_
_entity.id
_entity.type
_entity.pdbx_description
1 polymer ?
#
loop_
_entity_poly.entity_id
_entity_poly.type
_entity_poly.pdbx_seq_one_letter_code
_entity_poly.pdbx_strand_id
1 'polypeptide(L)'
;MILISLDVLSLPSNVSDEVGARQPSPEGRKLWNTFFPAFNGRMAVFASGVTNEQGCLEWLKREGFKASTVDFIAENTVEARVERIQNLHAVYGRINWYIDTDPRVVAKVSHNGIPTLLMTVPHIVRPEWSESRTKKAWDTIVEEVDAQALARAERNWGDV
;
A
#
# COMPACT_ATOMS: atom_id res chain seq x y z
N MET A 1 14.14 -1.15 -6.17
CA MET A 1 12.82 -1.78 -6.30
C MET A 1 11.77 -0.95 -5.58
N ILE A 2 10.69 -0.64 -6.24
CA ILE A 2 9.49 -0.04 -5.63
C ILE A 2 8.50 -1.18 -5.36
N LEU A 3 7.95 -1.25 -4.16
CA LEU A 3 6.89 -2.19 -3.81
C LEU A 3 5.58 -1.43 -3.61
N ILE A 4 4.57 -1.77 -4.38
CA ILE A 4 3.26 -1.10 -4.37
C ILE A 4 2.19 -2.09 -3.95
N SER A 5 1.38 -1.71 -2.96
CA SER A 5 0.18 -2.48 -2.61
C SER A 5 -0.83 -2.46 -3.76
N LEU A 6 -1.49 -3.59 -3.99
CA LEU A 6 -2.57 -3.69 -4.97
C LEU A 6 -3.69 -2.67 -4.72
N ASP A 7 -3.93 -2.32 -3.46
CA ASP A 7 -4.96 -1.34 -3.07
C ASP A 7 -4.65 0.09 -3.55
N VAL A 8 -3.42 0.37 -3.91
CA VAL A 8 -3.03 1.63 -4.57
C VAL A 8 -3.48 1.64 -6.03
N LEU A 9 -3.43 0.49 -6.69
CA LEU A 9 -3.70 0.35 -8.13
C LEU A 9 -5.16 0.07 -8.44
N SER A 10 -5.91 -0.46 -7.48
CA SER A 10 -7.30 -0.86 -7.64
C SER A 10 -8.22 -0.16 -6.66
N LEU A 11 -9.38 0.27 -7.14
CA LEU A 11 -10.45 0.77 -6.27
C LEU A 11 -11.16 -0.39 -5.60
N PRO A 12 -11.59 -0.25 -4.34
CA PRO A 12 -12.39 -1.28 -3.69
C PRO A 12 -13.71 -1.48 -4.44
N SER A 13 -14.10 -2.73 -4.63
CA SER A 13 -15.38 -3.08 -5.25
C SER A 13 -16.42 -3.32 -4.17
N ASN A 14 -17.60 -2.72 -4.35
CA ASN A 14 -18.76 -3.00 -3.50
C ASN A 14 -19.54 -4.25 -3.95
N VAL A 15 -19.18 -4.81 -5.09
CA VAL A 15 -19.97 -5.88 -5.75
C VAL A 15 -19.30 -7.26 -5.62
N SER A 16 -17.97 -7.28 -5.55
CA SER A 16 -17.20 -8.52 -5.49
C SER A 16 -15.81 -8.26 -4.92
N ASP A 17 -15.34 -9.17 -4.07
CA ASP A 17 -13.96 -9.16 -3.58
C ASP A 17 -12.95 -9.63 -4.64
N GLU A 18 -13.43 -10.11 -5.78
CA GLU A 18 -12.56 -10.55 -6.86
C GLU A 18 -11.82 -9.38 -7.52
N VAL A 19 -10.50 -9.49 -7.59
CA VAL A 19 -9.64 -8.47 -8.19
C VAL A 19 -10.02 -8.20 -9.65
N GLY A 20 -10.41 -9.23 -10.39
CA GLY A 20 -10.81 -9.12 -11.80
C GLY A 20 -12.01 -8.18 -12.05
N ALA A 21 -12.84 -7.94 -11.06
CA ALA A 21 -14.00 -7.05 -11.13
C ALA A 21 -13.70 -5.61 -10.65
N ARG A 22 -12.52 -5.34 -10.12
CA ARG A 22 -12.15 -4.03 -9.62
C ARG A 22 -11.86 -3.04 -10.75
N GLN A 23 -12.17 -1.78 -10.48
CA GLN A 23 -11.77 -0.69 -11.37
C GLN A 23 -10.33 -0.25 -11.03
N PRO A 24 -9.52 0.10 -12.04
CA PRO A 24 -8.21 0.67 -11.77
C PRO A 24 -8.34 2.06 -11.13
N SER A 25 -7.45 2.36 -10.19
CA SER A 25 -7.35 3.68 -9.58
C SER A 25 -6.68 4.66 -10.54
N PRO A 26 -7.30 5.77 -10.93
CA PRO A 26 -6.67 6.78 -11.77
C PRO A 26 -5.41 7.39 -11.15
N GLU A 27 -5.43 7.64 -9.85
CA GLU A 27 -4.30 8.16 -9.09
C GLU A 27 -3.17 7.13 -8.98
N GLY A 28 -3.54 5.86 -8.72
CA GLY A 28 -2.58 4.75 -8.72
C GLY A 28 -1.91 4.55 -10.07
N ARG A 29 -2.64 4.71 -11.16
CA ARG A 29 -2.09 4.66 -12.52
C ARG A 29 -1.10 5.81 -12.80
N LYS A 30 -1.43 7.02 -12.40
CA LYS A 30 -0.52 8.16 -12.52
C LYS A 30 0.77 7.95 -11.74
N LEU A 31 0.64 7.45 -10.53
CA LEU A 31 1.77 7.12 -9.68
C LEU A 31 2.63 6.02 -10.31
N TRP A 32 2.02 4.95 -10.79
CA TRP A 32 2.72 3.87 -11.50
C TRP A 32 3.50 4.40 -12.71
N ASN A 33 2.84 5.18 -13.56
CA ASN A 33 3.44 5.73 -14.78
C ASN A 33 4.57 6.73 -14.48
N THR A 34 4.53 7.38 -13.33
CA THR A 34 5.59 8.29 -12.89
C THR A 34 6.82 7.53 -12.40
N PHE A 35 6.62 6.50 -11.58
CA PHE A 35 7.73 5.74 -11.01
C PHE A 35 8.33 4.70 -11.96
N PHE A 36 7.54 4.15 -12.86
CA PHE A 36 8.00 3.08 -13.75
C PHE A 36 9.27 3.44 -14.53
N PRO A 37 9.35 4.56 -15.26
CA PRO A 37 10.57 4.95 -15.94
C PRO A 37 11.69 5.38 -14.99
N ALA A 38 11.35 6.03 -13.87
CA ALA A 38 12.33 6.51 -12.90
C ALA A 38 13.11 5.38 -12.22
N PHE A 39 12.52 4.19 -12.11
CA PHE A 39 13.13 3.01 -11.51
C PHE A 39 13.43 1.89 -12.53
N ASN A 40 13.48 2.23 -13.82
CA ASN A 40 13.76 1.29 -14.90
C ASN A 40 12.84 0.05 -14.90
N GLY A 41 11.57 0.23 -14.59
CA GLY A 41 10.58 -0.82 -14.51
C GLY A 41 10.72 -1.77 -13.32
N ARG A 42 11.57 -1.46 -12.34
CA ARG A 42 11.74 -2.26 -11.12
C ARG A 42 10.63 -1.97 -10.12
N MET A 43 9.44 -2.40 -10.46
CA MET A 43 8.24 -2.22 -9.65
C MET A 43 7.59 -3.57 -9.39
N ALA A 44 7.39 -3.88 -8.13
CA ALA A 44 6.71 -5.08 -7.67
C ALA A 44 5.35 -4.71 -7.08
N VAL A 45 4.39 -5.61 -7.22
CA VAL A 45 3.06 -5.48 -6.62
C VAL A 45 2.95 -6.45 -5.45
N PHE A 46 2.42 -5.95 -4.35
CA PHE A 46 2.09 -6.72 -3.15
C PHE A 46 0.57 -6.85 -3.02
N ALA A 47 0.08 -8.08 -3.06
CA ALA A 47 -1.34 -8.38 -3.02
C ALA A 47 -1.67 -9.24 -1.79
N SER A 48 -2.44 -8.70 -0.86
CA SER A 48 -2.89 -9.39 0.34
C SER A 48 -4.38 -9.71 0.27
N GLY A 49 -4.76 -10.86 0.85
CA GLY A 49 -6.15 -11.31 0.86
C GLY A 49 -6.71 -11.72 -0.51
N VAL A 50 -5.83 -11.98 -1.46
CA VAL A 50 -6.23 -12.42 -2.81
C VAL A 50 -6.31 -13.94 -2.84
N THR A 51 -7.48 -14.48 -3.18
CA THR A 51 -7.71 -15.92 -3.30
C THR A 51 -7.47 -16.46 -4.71
N ASN A 52 -7.69 -15.61 -5.72
CA ASN A 52 -7.49 -15.94 -7.13
C ASN A 52 -6.25 -15.21 -7.67
N GLU A 53 -5.06 -15.78 -7.48
CA GLU A 53 -3.80 -15.20 -7.95
C GLU A 53 -3.75 -15.03 -9.46
N GLN A 54 -4.22 -16.03 -10.21
CA GLN A 54 -4.25 -15.98 -11.66
C GLN A 54 -5.14 -14.85 -12.18
N GLY A 55 -6.32 -14.68 -11.59
CA GLY A 55 -7.22 -13.56 -11.93
C GLY A 55 -6.61 -12.21 -11.64
N CYS A 56 -5.83 -12.08 -10.57
CA CYS A 56 -5.09 -10.87 -10.25
C CYS A 56 -4.00 -10.57 -11.29
N LEU A 57 -3.22 -11.56 -11.67
CA LEU A 57 -2.18 -11.42 -12.71
C LEU A 57 -2.77 -11.01 -14.05
N GLU A 58 -3.89 -11.60 -14.44
CA GLU A 58 -4.61 -11.24 -15.68
C GLU A 58 -5.15 -9.81 -15.62
N TRP A 59 -5.67 -9.40 -14.46
CA TRP A 59 -6.14 -8.04 -14.25
C TRP A 59 -4.99 -7.02 -14.39
N LEU A 60 -3.85 -7.25 -13.73
CA LEU A 60 -2.68 -6.39 -13.83
C LEU A 60 -2.19 -6.26 -15.28
N LYS A 61 -2.16 -7.37 -16.00
CA LYS A 61 -1.77 -7.39 -17.42
C LYS A 61 -2.75 -6.62 -18.29
N ARG A 62 -4.06 -6.84 -18.09
CA ARG A 62 -5.13 -6.15 -18.84
C ARG A 62 -5.09 -4.63 -18.61
N GLU A 63 -4.86 -4.21 -17.37
CA GLU A 63 -4.78 -2.78 -17.03
C GLU A 63 -3.42 -2.15 -17.36
N GLY A 64 -2.46 -2.91 -17.83
CA GLY A 64 -1.17 -2.39 -18.26
C GLY A 64 -0.16 -2.16 -17.15
N PHE A 65 -0.37 -2.73 -15.98
CA PHE A 65 0.59 -2.69 -14.88
C PHE A 65 1.63 -3.79 -15.06
N LYS A 66 2.73 -3.46 -15.69
CA LYS A 66 3.83 -4.42 -15.99
C LYS A 66 4.74 -4.57 -14.76
N ALA A 67 4.27 -5.28 -13.76
CA ALA A 67 5.08 -5.57 -12.58
C ALA A 67 6.23 -6.53 -12.90
N SER A 68 7.41 -6.27 -12.33
CA SER A 68 8.54 -7.19 -12.43
C SER A 68 8.30 -8.47 -11.65
N THR A 69 7.54 -8.37 -10.57
CA THR A 69 7.07 -9.51 -9.77
C THR A 69 5.82 -9.13 -9.01
N VAL A 70 5.02 -10.12 -8.66
CA VAL A 70 3.82 -9.96 -7.84
C VAL A 70 3.92 -10.94 -6.68
N ASP A 71 3.81 -10.42 -5.46
CA ASP A 71 3.84 -11.23 -4.25
C ASP A 71 2.45 -11.33 -3.65
N PHE A 72 2.03 -12.54 -3.33
CA PHE A 72 0.71 -12.82 -2.79
C PHE A 72 0.79 -13.37 -1.37
N ILE A 73 -0.09 -12.88 -0.50
CA ILE A 73 -0.37 -13.51 0.79
C ILE A 73 -1.88 -13.69 0.95
N ALA A 74 -2.26 -14.83 1.52
CA ALA A 74 -3.67 -15.14 1.78
C ALA A 74 -4.25 -14.30 2.92
N GLU A 75 -3.44 -14.05 3.94
CA GLU A 75 -3.84 -13.27 5.10
C GLU A 75 -3.88 -11.77 4.80
N ASN A 76 -4.88 -11.09 5.35
CA ASN A 76 -5.05 -9.64 5.19
C ASN A 76 -5.02 -8.90 6.54
N THR A 77 -4.17 -9.35 7.44
CA THR A 77 -3.92 -8.67 8.71
C THR A 77 -2.75 -7.69 8.59
N VAL A 78 -2.73 -6.66 9.42
CA VAL A 78 -1.63 -5.68 9.44
C VAL A 78 -0.31 -6.36 9.75
N GLU A 79 -0.31 -7.27 10.73
CA GLU A 79 0.88 -8.00 11.18
C GLU A 79 1.46 -8.89 10.09
N ALA A 80 0.62 -9.66 9.41
CA ALA A 80 1.05 -10.55 8.31
C ALA A 80 1.62 -9.76 7.13
N ARG A 81 0.98 -8.64 6.80
CA ARG A 81 1.45 -7.75 5.73
C ARG A 81 2.81 -7.14 6.05
N VAL A 82 2.98 -6.62 7.26
CA VAL A 82 4.25 -6.02 7.71
C VAL A 82 5.37 -7.05 7.72
N GLU A 83 5.13 -8.23 8.26
CA GLU A 83 6.11 -9.33 8.28
C GLU A 83 6.53 -9.72 6.86
N ARG A 84 5.57 -9.88 5.96
CA ARG A 84 5.87 -10.24 4.57
C ARG A 84 6.68 -9.16 3.86
N ILE A 85 6.37 -7.90 4.06
CA ILE A 85 7.11 -6.78 3.45
C ILE A 85 8.56 -6.75 3.96
N GLN A 86 8.79 -7.02 5.23
CA GLN A 86 10.15 -7.15 5.76
C GLN A 86 10.92 -8.29 5.12
N ASN A 87 10.28 -9.45 4.95
CA ASN A 87 10.88 -10.59 4.27
C ASN A 87 11.23 -10.26 2.81
N LEU A 88 10.35 -9.57 2.12
CA LEU A 88 10.61 -9.13 0.74
C LEU A 88 11.75 -8.11 0.67
N HIS A 89 11.87 -7.23 1.64
CA HIS A 89 12.99 -6.30 1.73
C HIS A 89 14.33 -7.01 1.79
N ALA A 90 14.41 -8.10 2.54
CA ALA A 90 15.60 -8.94 2.60
C ALA A 90 15.85 -9.71 1.29
N VAL A 91 14.79 -10.27 0.69
CA VAL A 91 14.87 -11.07 -0.55
C VAL A 91 15.27 -10.22 -1.75
N TYR A 92 14.69 -9.02 -1.89
CA TYR A 92 15.01 -8.10 -2.99
C TYR A 92 16.31 -7.32 -2.79
N GLY A 93 16.98 -7.52 -1.67
CA GLY A 93 18.17 -6.80 -1.27
C GLY A 93 17.90 -5.35 -0.83
N ARG A 94 16.89 -4.69 -1.33
CA ARG A 94 16.44 -3.36 -0.90
C ARG A 94 15.11 -2.97 -1.55
N ILE A 95 14.14 -2.62 -0.72
CA ILE A 95 12.96 -1.87 -1.15
C ILE A 95 13.27 -0.38 -0.99
N ASN A 96 13.24 0.37 -2.08
CA ASN A 96 13.49 1.81 -2.05
C ASN A 96 12.30 2.57 -1.48
N TRP A 97 11.08 2.17 -1.88
CA TRP A 97 9.83 2.73 -1.41
C TRP A 97 8.77 1.64 -1.32
N TYR A 98 8.04 1.63 -0.22
CA TYR A 98 6.78 0.89 -0.08
C TYR A 98 5.61 1.88 -0.14
N ILE A 99 4.63 1.62 -0.98
CA ILE A 99 3.49 2.51 -1.21
C ILE A 99 2.20 1.76 -0.90
N ASP A 100 1.41 2.30 -0.01
CA ASP A 100 0.15 1.70 0.42
C ASP A 100 -0.88 2.77 0.78
N THR A 101 -2.13 2.37 0.85
CA THR A 101 -3.26 3.18 1.29
C THR A 101 -3.62 2.96 2.77
N ASP A 102 -3.09 1.91 3.41
CA ASP A 102 -3.35 1.61 4.82
C ASP A 102 -2.32 2.28 5.73
N PRO A 103 -2.73 3.30 6.50
CA PRO A 103 -1.80 4.05 7.37
C PRO A 103 -1.17 3.18 8.45
N ARG A 104 -1.84 2.14 8.92
CA ARG A 104 -1.33 1.23 9.95
C ARG A 104 -0.15 0.40 9.44
N VAL A 105 -0.26 -0.10 8.22
CA VAL A 105 0.83 -0.85 7.57
C VAL A 105 1.99 0.09 7.26
N VAL A 106 1.72 1.23 6.67
CA VAL A 106 2.73 2.25 6.34
C VAL A 106 3.52 2.68 7.58
N ALA A 107 2.85 2.95 8.69
CA ALA A 107 3.48 3.33 9.93
C ALA A 107 4.46 2.28 10.45
N LYS A 108 4.03 1.02 10.50
CA LYS A 108 4.87 -0.10 11.00
C LYS A 108 6.04 -0.41 10.06
N VAL A 109 5.81 -0.41 8.76
CA VAL A 109 6.87 -0.61 7.76
C VAL A 109 7.91 0.50 7.83
N SER A 110 7.47 1.75 7.96
CA SER A 110 8.37 2.90 8.15
C SER A 110 9.17 2.80 9.45
N HIS A 111 8.53 2.40 10.53
CA HIS A 111 9.19 2.16 11.82
C HIS A 111 10.31 1.12 11.71
N ASN A 112 10.13 0.11 10.85
CA ASN A 112 11.12 -0.93 10.59
C ASN A 112 12.26 -0.48 9.64
N GLY A 113 12.28 0.76 9.24
CA GLY A 113 13.38 1.36 8.47
C GLY A 113 13.22 1.28 6.95
N ILE A 114 12.06 0.91 6.45
CA ILE A 114 11.77 0.92 5.01
C ILE A 114 11.09 2.27 4.66
N PRO A 115 11.61 3.04 3.69
CA PRO A 115 10.94 4.26 3.23
C PRO A 115 9.54 3.96 2.70
N THR A 116 8.56 4.77 3.09
CA THR A 116 7.15 4.55 2.75
C THR A 116 6.50 5.80 2.19
N LEU A 117 5.51 5.59 1.34
CA LEU A 117 4.57 6.62 0.90
C LEU A 117 3.16 6.14 1.22
N LEU A 118 2.40 6.97 1.92
CA LEU A 118 0.98 6.76 2.15
C LEU A 118 0.19 7.49 1.06
N MET A 119 -0.55 6.73 0.27
CA MET A 119 -1.48 7.31 -0.68
C MET A 119 -2.87 7.40 -0.05
N THR A 120 -3.34 8.62 0.14
CA THR A 120 -4.72 8.85 0.57
C THR A 120 -5.59 9.08 -0.65
N VAL A 121 -6.66 8.30 -0.77
CA VAL A 121 -7.64 8.49 -1.83
C VAL A 121 -8.83 9.26 -1.24
N PRO A 122 -9.15 10.45 -1.76
CA PRO A 122 -10.34 11.16 -1.32
C PRO A 122 -11.56 10.34 -1.73
N HIS A 123 -12.29 9.83 -0.76
CA HIS A 123 -13.58 9.23 -1.00
C HIS A 123 -14.61 10.35 -1.21
N ILE A 124 -15.24 10.36 -2.38
CA ILE A 124 -16.45 11.16 -2.57
C ILE A 124 -17.54 10.47 -1.75
N VAL A 125 -17.67 10.92 -0.52
CA VAL A 125 -18.68 10.42 0.37
C VAL A 125 -19.86 11.39 0.32
N ARG A 126 -21.06 10.87 0.12
CA ARG A 126 -22.27 11.70 0.28
C ARG A 126 -22.30 12.24 1.71
N PRO A 127 -22.63 13.53 1.91
CA PRO A 127 -22.60 14.17 3.23
C PRO A 127 -23.38 13.42 4.32
N GLU A 128 -24.38 12.65 3.92
CA GLU A 128 -25.29 11.91 4.80
C GLU A 128 -24.64 10.64 5.39
N TRP A 129 -23.55 10.13 4.80
CA TRP A 129 -22.97 8.83 5.20
C TRP A 129 -21.72 8.94 6.04
N SER A 130 -21.13 10.11 6.18
CA SER A 130 -19.70 10.06 6.30
C SER A 130 -19.02 11.03 7.22
N GLU A 131 -19.72 11.92 7.85
CA GLU A 131 -19.04 12.78 8.82
C GLU A 131 -18.31 11.93 9.88
N SER A 132 -18.93 10.83 10.32
CA SER A 132 -18.32 9.94 11.28
C SER A 132 -17.20 9.05 10.70
N ARG A 133 -17.32 8.59 9.44
CA ARG A 133 -16.31 7.73 8.80
C ARG A 133 -15.09 8.50 8.31
N THR A 134 -15.30 9.65 7.69
CA THR A 134 -14.22 10.52 7.23
C THR A 134 -13.42 11.05 8.43
N LYS A 135 -14.11 11.45 9.49
CA LYS A 135 -13.50 11.89 10.73
C LYS A 135 -12.67 10.79 11.37
N LYS A 136 -13.18 9.54 11.42
CA LYS A 136 -12.41 8.38 11.90
C LYS A 136 -11.18 8.08 11.06
N ALA A 137 -11.26 8.18 9.74
CA ALA A 137 -10.12 7.95 8.86
C ALA A 137 -9.04 9.01 9.08
N TRP A 138 -9.41 10.28 9.17
CA TRP A 138 -8.47 11.36 9.48
C TRP A 138 -7.87 11.25 10.87
N ASP A 139 -8.68 10.93 11.88
CA ASP A 139 -8.20 10.72 13.25
C ASP A 139 -7.18 9.57 13.29
N THR A 140 -7.43 8.47 12.58
CA THR A 140 -6.49 7.34 12.47
C THR A 140 -5.18 7.76 11.82
N ILE A 141 -5.22 8.54 10.74
CA ILE A 141 -4.02 9.05 10.07
C ILE A 141 -3.23 9.97 11.01
N VAL A 142 -3.91 10.88 11.70
CA VAL A 142 -3.27 11.79 12.66
C VAL A 142 -2.64 11.02 13.80
N GLU A 143 -3.33 10.04 14.39
CA GLU A 143 -2.80 9.19 15.45
C GLU A 143 -1.55 8.43 15.00
N GLU A 144 -1.54 7.87 13.79
CA GLU A 144 -0.38 7.15 13.26
C GLU A 144 0.81 8.09 12.98
N VAL A 145 0.55 9.26 12.44
CA VAL A 145 1.59 10.28 12.21
C VAL A 145 2.19 10.77 13.53
N ASP A 146 1.35 11.02 14.53
CA ASP A 146 1.79 11.43 15.87
C ASP A 146 2.60 10.32 16.56
N ALA A 147 2.17 9.06 16.43
CA ALA A 147 2.91 7.91 16.95
C ALA A 147 4.28 7.77 16.29
N GLN A 148 4.39 8.00 14.99
CA GLN A 148 5.67 7.99 14.28
C GLN A 148 6.58 9.15 14.71
N ALA A 149 6.02 10.34 14.88
CA ALA A 149 6.79 11.50 15.35
C ALA A 149 7.35 11.27 16.75
N LEU A 150 6.55 10.71 17.65
CA LEU A 150 6.97 10.36 19.00
C LEU A 150 8.08 9.31 19.00
N ALA A 151 7.93 8.24 18.22
CA ALA A 151 8.93 7.18 18.10
C ALA A 151 10.27 7.70 17.53
N ARG A 152 10.24 8.67 16.61
CA ARG A 152 11.44 9.33 16.10
C ARG A 152 12.12 10.19 17.17
N ALA A 153 11.33 10.95 17.94
CA ALA A 153 11.85 11.77 19.03
C ALA A 153 12.55 10.90 20.08
N GLU A 154 11.94 9.81 20.51
CA GLU A 154 12.51 8.87 21.47
C GLU A 154 13.82 8.25 20.97
N ARG A 155 13.91 7.88 19.70
CA ARG A 155 15.16 7.38 19.11
C ARG A 155 16.28 8.42 19.12
N ASN A 156 15.97 9.66 18.77
CA ASN A 156 16.97 10.72 18.74
C ASN A 156 17.50 11.09 20.14
N TRP A 157 16.70 10.90 21.18
CA TRP A 157 17.14 11.11 22.57
C TRP A 157 17.90 9.92 23.14
N GLY A 158 17.68 8.71 22.60
CA GLY A 158 18.38 7.51 23.03
C GLY A 158 19.81 7.38 22.50
N ASP A 159 20.16 8.10 21.44
CA ASP A 159 21.48 8.07 20.79
C ASP A 159 22.44 9.17 21.31
N VAL A 160 22.03 9.89 22.33
CA VAL A 160 22.86 10.87 23.05
C VAL A 160 23.36 10.24 24.38
#